data_cd0b3410952abc05f7520b99d22da979
#
_entry.id   cd0b3410952abc05f7520b99d22da979
#
_cell.length_a   1.000
_cell.length_b   1.000
_cell.length_c   1.000
_cell.angle_alpha   90.00
_cell.angle_beta   90.00
_cell.angle_gamma   90.00
#
_symmetry.space_group_name_H-M   'P 1'
#
loop_
_entity.id
_entity.type
_entity.pdbx_description
1 polymer ?
#
loop_
_entity_poly.entity_id
_entity_poly.type
_entity_poly.pdbx_seq_one_letter_code
_entity_poly.pdbx_strand_id
1 'polypeptide(L)'
;TLHLSSAASDVYKRQKDEPKEVIKVINEKIKEVSIVGYGKSINIFKQTGNPKDVVKKFKLSSFSGTHGIGHTRMATESAITTEGSHPYSTAEDECLVHNGSLSNHNNVRRDLIKKGQEFKSENDTEVAAGYISNKISEGNNLKNTLTSSLKNLDGFYTFIAGTKDGFALLRDEIACKPAVVAETKDYVAVASEFQAMAHLPNVNSAKIFEPKPGVVYNW
;
A
#
# COMPACT_ATOMS: atom_id res chain seq x y z
N THR A 1 -16.45 -3.57 4.86
CA THR A 1 -15.67 -4.40 5.80
C THR A 1 -14.57 -3.54 6.37
N LEU A 2 -14.45 -3.47 7.70
CA LEU A 2 -13.36 -2.79 8.39
C LEU A 2 -12.27 -3.81 8.69
N HIS A 3 -11.03 -3.48 8.36
CA HIS A 3 -9.88 -4.34 8.62
C HIS A 3 -9.19 -3.90 9.90
N LEU A 4 -9.15 -4.76 10.90
CA LEU A 4 -8.58 -4.52 12.22
C LEU A 4 -7.23 -5.21 12.35
N SER A 5 -6.25 -4.51 12.95
CA SER A 5 -4.88 -5.01 13.12
C SER A 5 -4.68 -5.96 14.30
N SER A 6 -5.64 -6.07 15.22
CA SER A 6 -5.60 -6.99 16.35
C SER A 6 -6.50 -8.20 16.14
N ALA A 7 -6.24 -9.29 16.85
CA ALA A 7 -6.96 -10.57 16.75
C ALA A 7 -8.45 -10.53 17.17
N ALA A 8 -9.09 -9.37 17.11
CA ALA A 8 -10.50 -9.22 17.37
C ALA A 8 -11.32 -9.73 16.18
N SER A 9 -12.25 -10.59 16.48
CA SER A 9 -13.23 -11.19 15.59
C SER A 9 -13.87 -10.18 14.64
N ASP A 10 -14.16 -10.65 13.43
CA ASP A 10 -14.95 -9.92 12.44
C ASP A 10 -16.26 -9.40 13.02
N VAL A 11 -16.34 -8.10 13.20
CA VAL A 11 -17.58 -7.45 13.61
C VAL A 11 -18.35 -7.06 12.36
N TYR A 12 -19.28 -7.90 11.93
CA TYR A 12 -20.23 -7.57 10.89
C TYR A 12 -21.31 -6.64 11.43
N LYS A 13 -21.30 -5.41 11.00
CA LYS A 13 -22.41 -4.49 11.23
C LYS A 13 -23.00 -4.02 9.90
N ARG A 14 -24.31 -4.12 9.76
CA ARG A 14 -25.05 -3.53 8.65
C ARG A 14 -24.97 -2.00 8.84
N GLN A 15 -24.15 -1.33 8.03
CA GLN A 15 -23.89 0.10 8.17
C GLN A 15 -24.87 0.91 7.32
N LYS A 16 -25.49 1.90 7.99
CA LYS A 16 -26.17 3.04 7.35
C LYS A 16 -25.27 4.29 7.30
N ASP A 17 -24.17 4.28 8.06
CA ASP A 17 -23.32 5.45 8.26
C ASP A 17 -22.11 5.43 7.32
N GLU A 18 -21.61 6.61 6.95
CA GLU A 18 -20.40 6.77 6.15
C GLU A 18 -19.20 6.11 6.85
N PRO A 19 -18.38 5.31 6.14
CA PRO A 19 -17.26 4.59 6.75
C PRO A 19 -16.30 5.47 7.54
N LYS A 20 -16.06 6.69 7.11
CA LYS A 20 -15.18 7.65 7.79
C LYS A 20 -15.68 8.04 9.18
N GLU A 21 -17.00 8.23 9.35
CA GLU A 21 -17.58 8.54 10.66
C GLU A 21 -17.44 7.38 11.64
N VAL A 22 -17.65 6.17 11.14
CA VAL A 22 -17.48 4.95 11.96
C VAL A 22 -16.02 4.77 12.38
N ILE A 23 -15.08 4.97 11.45
CA ILE A 23 -13.63 4.94 11.71
C ILE A 23 -13.26 5.94 12.80
N LYS A 24 -13.76 7.18 12.69
CA LYS A 24 -13.53 8.22 13.69
C LYS A 24 -14.03 7.81 15.08
N VAL A 25 -15.26 7.32 15.17
CA VAL A 25 -15.85 6.86 16.45
C VAL A 25 -15.04 5.71 17.05
N ILE A 26 -14.58 4.75 16.25
CA ILE A 26 -13.75 3.63 16.73
C ILE A 26 -12.41 4.16 17.25
N ASN A 27 -11.72 4.99 16.48
CA ASN A 27 -10.43 5.56 16.88
C ASN A 27 -10.52 6.41 18.17
N GLU A 28 -11.64 7.10 18.40
CA GLU A 28 -11.86 7.91 19.62
C GLU A 28 -12.21 7.07 20.85
N LYS A 29 -12.99 6.00 20.66
CA LYS A 29 -13.59 5.25 21.78
C LYS A 29 -12.89 3.95 22.13
N ILE A 30 -12.14 3.35 21.20
CA ILE A 30 -11.54 2.02 21.39
C ILE A 30 -10.04 2.11 21.14
N LYS A 31 -9.29 2.43 22.18
CA LYS A 31 -7.82 2.64 22.10
C LYS A 31 -7.03 1.37 21.73
N GLU A 32 -7.59 0.20 21.99
CA GLU A 32 -6.96 -1.10 21.72
C GLU A 32 -7.12 -1.56 20.27
N VAL A 33 -7.88 -0.82 19.46
CA VAL A 33 -8.19 -1.15 18.06
C VAL A 33 -7.64 -0.10 17.13
N SER A 34 -6.87 -0.52 16.15
CA SER A 34 -6.39 0.33 15.06
C SER A 34 -6.97 -0.14 13.74
N ILE A 35 -7.64 0.77 13.03
CA ILE A 35 -8.17 0.49 11.69
C ILE A 35 -7.06 0.76 10.68
N VAL A 36 -6.61 -0.28 9.98
CA VAL A 36 -5.50 -0.22 9.02
C VAL A 36 -5.95 0.01 7.58
N GLY A 37 -7.24 -0.10 7.31
CA GLY A 37 -7.84 0.13 6.01
C GLY A 37 -9.33 -0.19 6.04
N TYR A 38 -10.04 0.19 5.00
CA TYR A 38 -11.45 -0.12 4.84
C TYR A 38 -11.79 -0.30 3.37
N GLY A 39 -12.86 -1.04 3.09
CA GLY A 39 -13.32 -1.32 1.74
C GLY A 39 -14.18 -2.56 1.65
N LYS A 40 -14.46 -2.99 0.43
CA LYS A 40 -15.29 -4.15 0.11
C LYS A 40 -14.51 -5.30 -0.51
N SER A 41 -13.36 -5.00 -1.12
CA SER A 41 -12.60 -5.93 -1.96
C SER A 41 -11.20 -6.20 -1.43
N ILE A 42 -10.48 -5.21 -0.89
CA ILE A 42 -9.10 -5.37 -0.41
C ILE A 42 -9.08 -5.80 1.05
N ASN A 43 -8.30 -6.84 1.36
CA ASN A 43 -7.97 -7.25 2.72
C ASN A 43 -6.54 -6.79 3.05
N ILE A 44 -6.35 -6.13 4.19
CA ILE A 44 -5.05 -5.63 4.65
C ILE A 44 -4.63 -6.36 5.92
N PHE A 45 -3.43 -6.94 5.89
CA PHE A 45 -2.80 -7.62 7.01
C PHE A 45 -1.49 -6.96 7.35
N LYS A 46 -1.33 -6.48 8.57
CA LYS A 46 -0.11 -5.83 9.08
C LYS A 46 0.32 -6.48 10.37
N GLN A 47 1.61 -6.73 10.51
CA GLN A 47 2.17 -7.30 11.74
C GLN A 47 3.69 -7.07 11.75
N THR A 48 4.23 -6.85 12.93
CA THR A 48 5.68 -6.93 13.17
C THR A 48 6.12 -8.37 13.34
N GLY A 49 7.36 -8.67 12.97
CA GLY A 49 7.97 -9.98 13.14
C GLY A 49 8.27 -10.69 11.82
N ASN A 50 8.50 -12.00 11.90
CA ASN A 50 8.89 -12.79 10.74
C ASN A 50 7.70 -12.97 9.77
N PRO A 51 7.88 -12.80 8.45
CA PRO A 51 6.82 -13.00 7.47
C PRO A 51 6.12 -14.36 7.54
N LYS A 52 6.83 -15.44 7.87
CA LYS A 52 6.23 -16.78 8.04
C LYS A 52 5.20 -16.82 9.17
N ASP A 53 5.47 -16.11 10.27
CA ASP A 53 4.55 -16.02 11.40
C ASP A 53 3.31 -15.19 11.05
N VAL A 54 3.48 -14.15 10.25
CA VAL A 54 2.38 -13.34 9.70
C VAL A 54 1.46 -14.19 8.82
N VAL A 55 2.02 -14.95 7.89
CA VAL A 55 1.27 -15.89 7.03
C VAL A 55 0.48 -16.89 7.86
N LYS A 56 1.10 -17.47 8.89
CA LYS A 56 0.46 -18.44 9.79
C LYS A 56 -0.63 -17.80 10.63
N LYS A 57 -0.34 -16.65 11.25
CA LYS A 57 -1.27 -15.91 12.12
C LYS A 57 -2.56 -15.56 11.42
N PHE A 58 -2.46 -15.01 10.23
CA PHE A 58 -3.61 -14.56 9.44
C PHE A 58 -4.14 -15.62 8.48
N LYS A 59 -3.58 -16.85 8.51
CA LYS A 59 -3.98 -17.96 7.62
C LYS A 59 -4.01 -17.53 6.14
N LEU A 60 -2.99 -16.78 5.69
CA LEU A 60 -2.98 -16.17 4.36
C LEU A 60 -3.06 -17.20 3.23
N SER A 61 -2.63 -18.45 3.45
CA SER A 61 -2.77 -19.54 2.50
C SER A 61 -4.23 -19.92 2.18
N SER A 62 -5.20 -19.48 2.97
CA SER A 62 -6.64 -19.70 2.71
C SER A 62 -7.29 -18.58 1.89
N PHE A 63 -6.56 -17.49 1.63
CA PHE A 63 -7.05 -16.39 0.82
C PHE A 63 -6.78 -16.64 -0.66
N SER A 64 -7.70 -16.19 -1.49
CA SER A 64 -7.56 -16.14 -2.94
C SER A 64 -7.95 -14.76 -3.43
N GLY A 65 -7.35 -14.33 -4.54
CA GLY A 65 -7.61 -13.02 -5.12
C GLY A 65 -6.98 -12.91 -6.50
N THR A 66 -7.27 -11.84 -7.20
CA THR A 66 -6.72 -11.54 -8.52
C THR A 66 -5.31 -10.97 -8.44
N HIS A 67 -5.00 -10.26 -7.36
CA HIS A 67 -3.68 -9.68 -7.13
C HIS A 67 -3.40 -9.54 -5.62
N GLY A 68 -2.12 -9.42 -5.27
CA GLY A 68 -1.66 -9.21 -3.90
C GLY A 68 -0.42 -8.32 -3.89
N ILE A 69 -0.34 -7.42 -2.91
CA ILE A 69 0.80 -6.54 -2.69
C ILE A 69 1.36 -6.83 -1.30
N GLY A 70 2.67 -6.93 -1.19
CA GLY A 70 3.34 -7.22 0.07
C GLY A 70 4.60 -6.38 0.27
N HIS A 71 4.97 -6.19 1.53
CA HIS A 71 6.19 -5.49 1.89
C HIS A 71 6.81 -6.11 3.14
N THR A 72 8.11 -6.38 3.10
CA THR A 72 8.91 -6.76 4.26
C THR A 72 9.84 -5.60 4.60
N ARG A 73 9.43 -4.77 5.56
CA ARG A 73 10.21 -3.60 5.96
C ARG A 73 11.24 -3.96 7.04
N MET A 74 12.46 -3.47 6.86
CA MET A 74 13.41 -3.35 7.95
C MET A 74 13.47 -1.87 8.36
N ALA A 75 13.10 -1.56 9.60
CA ALA A 75 13.17 -0.19 10.12
C ALA A 75 14.61 0.16 10.43
N THR A 76 15.09 1.31 9.96
CA THR A 76 16.44 1.84 10.25
C THR A 76 16.41 3.00 11.22
N GLU A 77 15.38 3.83 11.21
CA GLU A 77 15.32 5.09 11.95
C GLU A 77 14.02 5.28 12.75
N SER A 78 13.00 4.46 12.53
CA SER A 78 11.70 4.58 13.19
C SER A 78 11.34 3.35 14.02
N ALA A 79 10.46 3.54 15.00
CA ALA A 79 9.95 2.44 15.81
C ALA A 79 9.33 1.33 14.97
N ILE A 80 9.58 0.09 15.37
CA ILE A 80 8.97 -1.10 14.74
C ILE A 80 7.60 -1.29 15.36
N THR A 81 6.57 -0.81 14.68
CA THR A 81 5.17 -0.93 15.13
C THR A 81 4.31 -1.49 14.01
N THR A 82 3.16 -2.04 14.37
CA THR A 82 2.18 -2.51 13.39
C THR A 82 1.65 -1.34 12.55
N GLU A 83 1.39 -0.19 13.16
CA GLU A 83 0.92 1.02 12.48
C GLU A 83 1.97 1.52 11.48
N GLY A 84 3.25 1.50 11.85
CA GLY A 84 4.37 1.88 11.00
C GLY A 84 4.71 0.87 9.89
N SER A 85 4.02 -0.26 9.80
CA SER A 85 4.24 -1.28 8.77
C SER A 85 3.47 -0.99 7.49
N HIS A 86 3.97 -1.46 6.36
CA HIS A 86 3.24 -1.46 5.09
C HIS A 86 2.22 -2.61 5.01
N PRO A 87 1.22 -2.51 4.10
CA PRO A 87 0.88 -1.36 3.26
C PRO A 87 0.16 -0.25 4.04
N TYR A 88 0.08 0.93 3.42
CA TYR A 88 -0.74 2.04 3.92
C TYR A 88 -2.00 2.18 3.07
N SER A 89 -3.13 2.43 3.73
CA SER A 89 -4.44 2.65 3.11
C SER A 89 -5.08 3.87 3.77
N THR A 90 -5.48 4.83 2.96
CA THR A 90 -6.08 6.09 3.41
C THR A 90 -7.46 6.34 2.79
N ALA A 91 -7.89 5.47 1.87
CA ALA A 91 -9.23 5.48 1.28
C ALA A 91 -9.80 4.07 1.08
N GLU A 92 -11.03 3.99 0.57
CA GLU A 92 -11.73 2.73 0.33
C GLU A 92 -11.06 1.93 -0.80
N ASP A 93 -10.73 0.66 -0.52
CA ASP A 93 -10.15 -0.28 -1.48
C ASP A 93 -8.87 0.23 -2.18
N GLU A 94 -8.04 0.98 -1.47
CA GLU A 94 -6.75 1.45 -1.93
C GLU A 94 -5.64 1.07 -0.95
N CYS A 95 -4.46 0.74 -1.46
CA CYS A 95 -3.28 0.54 -0.64
C CYS A 95 -1.99 0.90 -1.39
N LEU A 96 -0.95 1.25 -0.63
CA LEU A 96 0.37 1.62 -1.15
C LEU A 96 1.46 0.91 -0.38
N VAL A 97 2.45 0.38 -1.09
CA VAL A 97 3.76 0.03 -0.55
C VAL A 97 4.83 0.91 -1.21
N HIS A 98 5.88 1.21 -0.46
CA HIS A 98 6.92 2.15 -0.83
C HIS A 98 8.29 1.62 -0.42
N ASN A 99 9.23 1.70 -1.32
CA ASN A 99 10.65 1.55 -1.03
C ASN A 99 11.35 2.85 -1.42
N GLY A 100 11.91 3.56 -0.46
CA GLY A 100 12.54 4.85 -0.69
C GLY A 100 12.39 5.83 0.46
N SER A 101 12.44 7.12 0.14
CA SER A 101 12.22 8.22 1.08
C SER A 101 11.68 9.44 0.34
N LEU A 102 10.69 10.12 0.92
CA LEU A 102 10.13 11.36 0.42
C LEU A 102 10.64 12.54 1.23
N SER A 103 11.43 13.41 0.59
CA SER A 103 12.04 14.59 1.24
C SER A 103 11.01 15.66 1.58
N ASN A 104 9.96 15.83 0.78
CA ASN A 104 8.94 16.85 0.98
C ASN A 104 7.67 16.36 1.71
N HIS A 105 7.69 15.15 2.29
CA HIS A 105 6.50 14.54 2.90
C HIS A 105 5.83 15.42 3.96
N ASN A 106 6.59 16.19 4.76
CA ASN A 106 6.03 17.09 5.77
C ASN A 106 5.22 18.25 5.15
N ASN A 107 5.64 18.78 4.01
CA ASN A 107 4.89 19.81 3.29
C ASN A 107 3.59 19.25 2.72
N VAL A 108 3.70 18.12 2.06
CA VAL A 108 2.54 17.40 1.49
C VAL A 108 1.54 17.02 2.59
N ARG A 109 2.02 16.53 3.74
CA ARG A 109 1.19 16.21 4.92
C ARG A 109 0.38 17.42 5.36
N ARG A 110 1.02 18.59 5.54
CA ARG A 110 0.33 19.82 5.95
C ARG A 110 -0.78 20.23 4.98
N ASP A 111 -0.53 20.09 3.69
CA ASP A 111 -1.53 20.45 2.68
C ASP A 111 -2.68 19.45 2.63
N LEU A 112 -2.43 18.17 2.83
CA LEU A 112 -3.46 17.14 2.92
C LEU A 112 -4.31 17.28 4.19
N ILE A 113 -3.70 17.66 5.33
CA ILE A 113 -4.43 17.95 6.58
C ILE A 113 -5.41 19.11 6.38
N LYS A 114 -5.01 20.18 5.67
CA LYS A 114 -5.92 21.28 5.31
C LYS A 114 -7.12 20.83 4.47
N LYS A 115 -6.96 19.73 3.72
CA LYS A 115 -8.03 19.10 2.94
C LYS A 115 -8.84 18.06 3.72
N GLY A 116 -8.59 17.92 5.04
CA GLY A 116 -9.31 17.00 5.92
C GLY A 116 -8.76 15.58 5.98
N GLN A 117 -7.53 15.34 5.46
CA GLN A 117 -6.87 14.03 5.59
C GLN A 117 -6.29 13.89 7.01
N GLU A 118 -6.55 12.74 7.64
CA GLU A 118 -5.95 12.37 8.92
C GLU A 118 -4.79 11.39 8.70
N PHE A 119 -3.76 11.49 9.54
CA PHE A 119 -2.58 10.62 9.53
C PHE A 119 -2.39 10.01 10.92
N LYS A 120 -1.99 8.73 10.96
CA LYS A 120 -1.81 7.96 12.20
C LYS A 120 -0.34 7.69 12.53
N SER A 121 0.55 7.89 11.57
CA SER A 121 1.98 7.68 11.74
C SER A 121 2.79 8.84 11.17
N GLU A 122 4.06 8.92 11.55
CA GLU A 122 5.00 9.86 10.96
C GLU A 122 5.63 9.32 9.66
N ASN A 123 5.16 8.18 9.16
CA ASN A 123 5.72 7.55 7.98
C ASN A 123 5.39 8.34 6.69
N ASP A 124 6.38 8.54 5.85
CA ASP A 124 6.25 9.23 4.57
C ASP A 124 5.37 8.47 3.57
N THR A 125 5.31 7.15 3.68
CA THR A 125 4.45 6.32 2.84
C THR A 125 2.96 6.56 3.13
N GLU A 126 2.59 6.83 4.38
CA GLU A 126 1.20 7.20 4.69
C GLU A 126 0.83 8.52 4.02
N VAL A 127 1.78 9.46 3.94
CA VAL A 127 1.59 10.73 3.24
C VAL A 127 1.41 10.50 1.73
N ALA A 128 2.25 9.65 1.14
CA ALA A 128 2.11 9.28 -0.27
C ALA A 128 0.76 8.58 -0.55
N ALA A 129 0.31 7.68 0.33
CA ALA A 129 -1.00 7.06 0.22
C ALA A 129 -2.12 8.11 0.29
N GLY A 130 -2.04 9.05 1.23
CA GLY A 130 -2.98 10.17 1.35
C GLY A 130 -3.00 11.06 0.10
N TYR A 131 -1.85 11.33 -0.49
CA TYR A 131 -1.76 12.05 -1.76
C TYR A 131 -2.48 11.31 -2.90
N ILE A 132 -2.23 10.00 -3.04
CA ILE A 132 -2.86 9.16 -4.05
C ILE A 132 -4.38 9.15 -3.86
N SER A 133 -4.86 8.87 -2.65
CA SER A 133 -6.29 8.85 -2.32
C SER A 133 -6.97 10.19 -2.59
N ASN A 134 -6.31 11.31 -2.24
CA ASN A 134 -6.84 12.64 -2.52
C ASN A 134 -6.97 12.89 -4.02
N LYS A 135 -5.96 12.50 -4.83
CA LYS A 135 -6.00 12.65 -6.28
C LYS A 135 -7.08 11.78 -6.93
N ILE A 136 -7.26 10.56 -6.47
CA ILE A 136 -8.32 9.68 -6.97
C ILE A 136 -9.70 10.25 -6.60
N SER A 137 -9.88 10.79 -5.39
CA SER A 137 -11.14 11.45 -4.99
C SER A 137 -11.44 12.72 -5.80
N GLU A 138 -10.42 13.38 -6.36
CA GLU A 138 -10.55 14.48 -7.32
C GLU A 138 -10.94 14.00 -8.74
N GLY A 139 -11.17 12.70 -8.95
CA GLY A 139 -11.60 12.10 -10.22
C GLY A 139 -10.46 11.61 -11.12
N ASN A 140 -9.21 11.60 -10.63
CA ASN A 140 -8.10 11.06 -11.39
C ASN A 140 -8.09 9.51 -11.33
N ASN A 141 -7.69 8.85 -12.40
CA ASN A 141 -7.39 7.42 -12.35
C ASN A 141 -6.00 7.18 -11.73
N LEU A 142 -5.73 5.92 -11.33
CA LEU A 142 -4.48 5.53 -10.67
C LEU A 142 -3.23 5.89 -11.50
N LYS A 143 -3.26 5.64 -12.81
CA LYS A 143 -2.13 5.95 -13.72
C LYS A 143 -1.81 7.44 -13.75
N ASN A 144 -2.82 8.30 -13.92
CA ASN A 144 -2.64 9.75 -13.94
C ASN A 144 -2.19 10.27 -12.57
N THR A 145 -2.72 9.70 -11.50
CA THR A 145 -2.32 10.01 -10.12
C THR A 145 -0.84 9.72 -9.89
N LEU A 146 -0.38 8.52 -10.23
CA LEU A 146 1.03 8.17 -10.10
C LEU A 146 1.93 8.99 -11.03
N THR A 147 1.49 9.30 -12.25
CA THR A 147 2.24 10.20 -13.13
C THR A 147 2.37 11.60 -12.51
N SER A 148 1.31 12.11 -11.89
CA SER A 148 1.36 13.42 -11.23
C SER A 148 2.23 13.43 -9.97
N SER A 149 2.43 12.27 -9.32
CA SER A 149 3.30 12.17 -8.15
C SER A 149 4.76 12.51 -8.46
N LEU A 150 5.24 12.25 -9.69
CA LEU A 150 6.59 12.60 -10.13
C LEU A 150 6.90 14.11 -10.01
N LYS A 151 5.88 14.97 -10.08
CA LYS A 151 6.01 16.42 -9.95
C LYS A 151 5.74 16.95 -8.55
N ASN A 152 4.99 16.21 -7.74
CA ASN A 152 4.47 16.70 -6.47
C ASN A 152 5.12 16.03 -5.25
N LEU A 153 5.65 14.82 -5.43
CA LEU A 153 6.39 14.11 -4.39
C LEU A 153 7.88 14.16 -4.75
N ASP A 154 8.66 14.76 -3.85
CA ASP A 154 10.10 14.87 -4.00
C ASP A 154 10.81 13.79 -3.19
N GLY A 155 11.86 13.19 -3.74
CA GLY A 155 12.61 12.12 -3.13
C GLY A 155 13.03 11.04 -4.12
N PHE A 156 13.29 9.86 -3.61
CA PHE A 156 13.59 8.68 -4.42
C PHE A 156 12.73 7.51 -3.96
N TYR A 157 12.03 6.88 -4.88
CA TYR A 157 11.03 5.89 -4.50
C TYR A 157 10.68 4.89 -5.61
N THR A 158 10.30 3.72 -5.17
CA THR A 158 9.53 2.76 -5.95
C THR A 158 8.19 2.55 -5.25
N PHE A 159 7.10 2.85 -5.92
CA PHE A 159 5.73 2.65 -5.46
C PHE A 159 5.09 1.43 -6.12
N ILE A 160 4.38 0.63 -5.33
CA ILE A 160 3.35 -0.27 -5.85
C ILE A 160 2.05 0.12 -5.16
N ALA A 161 1.10 0.59 -5.96
CA ALA A 161 -0.23 0.98 -5.49
C ALA A 161 -1.26 -0.03 -5.97
N GLY A 162 -2.11 -0.49 -5.06
CA GLY A 162 -3.19 -1.43 -5.36
C GLY A 162 -4.55 -0.79 -5.17
N THR A 163 -5.47 -1.15 -6.04
CA THR A 163 -6.89 -0.83 -5.96
C THR A 163 -7.70 -2.11 -6.15
N LYS A 164 -9.01 -2.04 -6.02
CA LYS A 164 -9.90 -3.19 -6.32
C LYS A 164 -9.80 -3.69 -7.76
N ASP A 165 -9.34 -2.86 -8.69
CA ASP A 165 -9.35 -3.14 -10.14
C ASP A 165 -7.98 -3.61 -10.66
N GLY A 166 -6.93 -3.60 -9.82
CA GLY A 166 -5.59 -4.00 -10.19
C GLY A 166 -4.52 -3.26 -9.41
N PHE A 167 -3.30 -3.26 -9.91
CA PHE A 167 -2.20 -2.56 -9.29
C PHE A 167 -1.33 -1.83 -10.31
N ALA A 168 -0.56 -0.86 -9.82
CA ALA A 168 0.36 -0.09 -10.64
C ALA A 168 1.72 0.05 -9.96
N LEU A 169 2.77 0.12 -10.79
CA LEU A 169 4.15 0.30 -10.41
C LEU A 169 4.68 1.61 -10.97
N LEU A 170 5.39 2.37 -10.14
CA LEU A 170 6.14 3.55 -10.55
C LEU A 170 7.49 3.57 -9.84
N ARG A 171 8.55 3.81 -10.62
CA ARG A 171 9.85 4.27 -10.08
C ARG A 171 9.98 5.77 -10.36
N ASP A 172 10.54 6.51 -9.42
CA ASP A 172 10.89 7.91 -9.66
C ASP A 172 11.87 8.08 -10.82
N GLU A 173 12.17 9.30 -11.23
CA GLU A 173 13.05 9.58 -12.37
C GLU A 173 14.52 9.21 -12.13
N ILE A 174 14.96 9.19 -10.85
CA ILE A 174 16.31 8.74 -10.45
C ILE A 174 16.40 7.21 -10.46
N ALA A 175 15.31 6.53 -10.06
CA ALA A 175 15.15 5.09 -10.03
C ALA A 175 16.27 4.33 -9.27
N CYS A 176 16.80 4.92 -8.20
CA CYS A 176 17.83 4.27 -7.39
C CYS A 176 17.27 3.11 -6.54
N LYS A 177 15.97 3.05 -6.30
CA LYS A 177 15.34 1.91 -5.65
C LYS A 177 14.98 0.84 -6.70
N PRO A 178 15.43 -0.41 -6.48
CA PRO A 178 15.28 -1.44 -7.50
C PRO A 178 13.83 -1.90 -7.65
N ALA A 179 13.50 -2.34 -8.85
CA ALA A 179 12.32 -3.11 -9.16
C ALA A 179 12.60 -3.98 -10.38
N VAL A 180 12.06 -5.19 -10.39
CA VAL A 180 12.09 -6.12 -11.51
C VAL A 180 10.68 -6.65 -11.75
N VAL A 181 10.31 -6.77 -13.01
CA VAL A 181 9.02 -7.28 -13.47
C VAL A 181 9.23 -8.58 -14.22
N ALA A 182 8.38 -9.57 -13.94
CA ALA A 182 8.28 -10.80 -14.70
C ALA A 182 6.85 -10.94 -15.25
N GLU A 183 6.70 -10.86 -16.55
CA GLU A 183 5.42 -11.01 -17.26
C GLU A 183 5.35 -12.39 -17.93
N THR A 184 4.30 -13.13 -17.63
CA THR A 184 3.93 -14.37 -18.30
C THR A 184 2.54 -14.20 -18.95
N LYS A 185 2.06 -15.22 -19.62
CA LYS A 185 0.66 -15.24 -20.12
C LYS A 185 -0.37 -15.37 -19.00
N ASP A 186 0.04 -15.85 -17.82
CA ASP A 186 -0.85 -16.22 -16.72
C ASP A 186 -0.80 -15.22 -15.55
N TYR A 187 0.33 -14.50 -15.38
CA TYR A 187 0.50 -13.54 -14.29
C TYR A 187 1.56 -12.47 -14.59
N VAL A 188 1.50 -11.41 -13.82
CA VAL A 188 2.56 -10.42 -13.68
C VAL A 188 3.06 -10.45 -12.25
N ALA A 189 4.37 -10.54 -12.05
CA ALA A 189 5.02 -10.42 -10.75
C ALA A 189 5.97 -9.23 -10.74
N VAL A 190 5.97 -8.49 -9.63
CA VAL A 190 6.87 -7.36 -9.38
C VAL A 190 7.55 -7.57 -8.05
N ALA A 191 8.85 -7.39 -8.00
CA ALA A 191 9.62 -7.44 -6.75
C ALA A 191 10.78 -6.45 -6.77
N SER A 192 11.36 -6.16 -5.60
CA SER A 192 12.62 -5.40 -5.54
C SER A 192 13.78 -6.18 -6.17
N GLU A 193 13.77 -7.52 -6.06
CA GLU A 193 14.82 -8.40 -6.57
C GLU A 193 14.22 -9.64 -7.22
N PHE A 194 14.83 -10.12 -8.30
CA PHE A 194 14.37 -11.31 -9.02
C PHE A 194 14.31 -12.55 -8.12
N GLN A 195 15.22 -12.68 -7.17
CA GLN A 195 15.27 -13.81 -6.24
C GLN A 195 13.93 -14.02 -5.50
N ALA A 196 13.20 -12.94 -5.20
CA ALA A 196 11.89 -13.04 -4.56
C ALA A 196 10.83 -13.72 -5.44
N MET A 197 11.03 -13.73 -6.75
CA MET A 197 10.13 -14.31 -7.75
C MET A 197 10.62 -15.64 -8.33
N ALA A 198 11.86 -16.04 -8.02
CA ALA A 198 12.52 -17.19 -8.66
C ALA A 198 11.78 -18.53 -8.49
N HIS A 199 10.89 -18.63 -7.50
CA HIS A 199 10.11 -19.83 -7.22
C HIS A 199 8.69 -19.81 -7.82
N LEU A 200 8.32 -18.73 -8.54
CA LEU A 200 7.01 -18.66 -9.17
C LEU A 200 6.92 -19.63 -10.37
N PRO A 201 5.74 -20.20 -10.62
CA PRO A 201 5.54 -21.12 -11.74
C PRO A 201 5.92 -20.46 -13.08
N ASN A 202 6.68 -21.16 -13.90
CA ASN A 202 7.06 -20.73 -15.25
C ASN A 202 7.83 -19.41 -15.34
N VAL A 203 8.42 -18.92 -14.24
CA VAL A 203 9.16 -17.65 -14.22
C VAL A 203 10.36 -17.64 -15.20
N ASN A 204 10.97 -18.80 -15.48
CA ASN A 204 12.07 -18.93 -16.45
C ASN A 204 11.66 -18.64 -17.89
N SER A 205 10.36 -18.70 -18.21
CA SER A 205 9.81 -18.34 -19.52
C SER A 205 9.18 -16.95 -19.53
N ALA A 206 9.23 -16.23 -18.41
CA ALA A 206 8.70 -14.88 -18.32
C ALA A 206 9.54 -13.88 -19.11
N LYS A 207 8.89 -12.84 -19.61
CA LYS A 207 9.58 -11.62 -20.05
C LYS A 207 10.02 -10.85 -18.80
N ILE A 208 11.33 -10.86 -18.54
CA ILE A 208 11.90 -10.19 -17.36
C ILE A 208 12.51 -8.87 -17.80
N PHE A 209 12.17 -7.79 -17.07
CA PHE A 209 12.72 -6.46 -17.33
C PHE A 209 12.72 -5.58 -16.09
N GLU A 210 13.60 -4.58 -16.09
CA GLU A 210 13.53 -3.46 -15.13
C GLU A 210 12.57 -2.41 -15.67
N PRO A 211 11.60 -1.92 -14.85
CA PRO A 211 10.70 -0.85 -15.25
C PRO A 211 11.47 0.45 -15.48
N LYS A 212 11.15 1.14 -16.56
CA LYS A 212 11.80 2.42 -16.89
C LYS A 212 11.51 3.48 -15.83
N PRO A 213 12.50 4.32 -15.48
CA PRO A 213 12.30 5.47 -14.60
C PRO A 213 11.20 6.41 -15.14
N GLY A 214 10.39 6.96 -14.23
CA GLY A 214 9.34 7.91 -14.57
C GLY A 214 8.15 7.34 -15.37
N VAL A 215 8.10 6.02 -15.59
CA VAL A 215 7.03 5.37 -16.34
C VAL A 215 6.12 4.59 -15.43
N VAL A 216 4.81 4.84 -15.52
CA VAL A 216 3.79 4.07 -14.79
C VAL A 216 3.41 2.82 -15.59
N TYR A 217 3.56 1.67 -14.95
CA TYR A 217 3.06 0.38 -15.42
C TYR A 217 1.81 0.02 -14.62
N ASN A 218 0.77 -0.50 -15.26
CA ASN A 218 -0.45 -0.90 -14.57
C ASN A 218 -1.06 -2.16 -15.21
N TRP A 219 -1.61 -3.03 -14.40
CA TRP A 219 -2.20 -4.33 -14.75
C TRP A 219 -3.54 -4.53 -14.04
#